data_e371b047966b40bd6dca8ddbdc030bf0
#
_entry.id   e371b047966b40bd6dca8ddbdc030bf0
#
_cell.length_a   1.000
_cell.length_b   1.000
_cell.length_c   1.000
_cell.angle_alpha   90.00
_cell.angle_beta   90.00
_cell.angle_gamma   90.00
#
_symmetry.space_group_name_H-M   'P 1'
#
loop_
_entity.id
_entity.type
_entity.pdbx_description
1 polymer ?
#
loop_
_entity_poly.entity_id
_entity_poly.type
_entity_poly.pdbx_seq_one_letter_code
_entity_poly.pdbx_strand_id
1 'polypeptide(L)'
;MQSEAMKTLSERIAERALRRAVGRNARNRAAFLLMRTEIQAAIDDGHSLMSIWEALVEEGHIHYGYQAFRRYADELTRNQDVSR
;
A
#
# COMPACT_ATOMS: atom_id res chain seq x y z
N MET A 1 -4.95 28.54 17.84
CA MET A 1 -4.80 29.54 16.84
C MET A 1 -3.45 30.10 16.72
N GLN A 2 -2.91 30.57 17.80
CA GLN A 2 -1.61 31.16 17.78
C GLN A 2 -0.53 30.20 17.33
N SER A 3 -0.63 28.95 17.76
CA SER A 3 0.44 28.02 17.45
C SER A 3 0.55 27.76 15.95
N GLU A 4 -0.58 27.78 15.24
CA GLU A 4 -0.52 27.58 13.80
C GLU A 4 0.14 28.76 13.11
N ALA A 5 -0.15 29.95 13.58
CA ALA A 5 0.46 31.14 13.01
C ALA A 5 1.96 31.16 13.26
N MET A 6 2.41 30.43 14.27
CA MET A 6 3.83 30.43 14.63
C MET A 6 4.64 29.36 13.89
N LYS A 7 3.98 28.48 13.16
CA LYS A 7 4.70 27.44 12.43
C LYS A 7 5.48 28.02 11.28
N THR A 8 6.68 27.54 11.09
CA THR A 8 7.51 27.96 9.97
C THR A 8 6.99 27.37 8.67
N LEU A 9 7.41 27.96 7.58
CA LEU A 9 7.06 27.40 6.27
C LEU A 9 7.57 25.98 6.14
N SER A 10 8.77 25.72 6.63
CA SER A 10 9.36 24.39 6.58
C SER A 10 8.48 23.37 7.30
N GLU A 11 7.97 23.74 8.47
CA GLU A 11 7.10 22.84 9.23
C GLU A 11 5.79 22.56 8.50
N ARG A 12 5.24 23.58 7.85
CA ARG A 12 3.99 23.39 7.10
C ARG A 12 4.19 22.51 5.89
N ILE A 13 5.34 22.63 5.23
CA ILE A 13 5.66 21.78 4.09
C ILE A 13 5.79 20.33 4.55
N ALA A 14 6.47 20.11 5.68
CA ALA A 14 6.65 18.76 6.20
C ALA A 14 5.31 18.13 6.56
N GLU A 15 4.42 18.90 7.17
CA GLU A 15 3.09 18.40 7.52
C GLU A 15 2.29 18.02 6.29
N ARG A 16 2.37 18.85 5.25
CA ARG A 16 1.66 18.57 4.01
C ARG A 16 2.20 17.31 3.35
N ALA A 17 3.51 17.14 3.34
CA ALA A 17 4.13 15.96 2.76
C ALA A 17 3.69 14.70 3.50
N LEU A 18 3.60 14.78 4.83
CA LEU A 18 3.15 13.66 5.63
C LEU A 18 1.70 13.29 5.31
N ARG A 19 0.83 14.29 5.21
CA ARG A 19 -0.58 14.02 4.88
C ARG A 19 -0.71 13.38 3.51
N ARG A 20 0.10 13.83 2.53
CA ARG A 20 0.07 13.24 1.20
C ARG A 20 0.54 11.79 1.22
N ALA A 21 1.58 11.52 2.00
CA ALA A 21 2.10 10.15 2.11
C ALA A 21 1.07 9.23 2.74
N VAL A 22 0.41 9.68 3.81
CA VAL A 22 -0.63 8.88 4.45
C VAL A 22 -1.78 8.59 3.50
N GLY A 23 -2.22 9.61 2.76
CA GLY A 23 -3.30 9.43 1.79
C GLY A 23 -2.91 8.47 0.67
N ARG A 24 -1.68 8.58 0.17
CA ARG A 24 -1.19 7.69 -0.87
C ARG A 24 -1.13 6.25 -0.37
N ASN A 25 -0.63 6.06 0.84
CA ASN A 25 -0.54 4.73 1.41
C ASN A 25 -1.92 4.11 1.60
N ALA A 26 -2.89 4.90 2.04
CA ALA A 26 -4.25 4.42 2.21
C ALA A 26 -4.84 3.98 0.87
N ARG A 27 -4.63 4.77 -0.18
CA ARG A 27 -5.13 4.44 -1.51
C ARG A 27 -4.46 3.17 -2.04
N ASN A 28 -3.16 3.05 -1.85
CA ASN A 28 -2.43 1.88 -2.31
C ASN A 28 -2.91 0.62 -1.60
N ARG A 29 -3.13 0.72 -0.29
CA ARG A 29 -3.61 -0.42 0.47
C ARG A 29 -5.02 -0.80 0.04
N ALA A 30 -5.88 0.18 -0.22
CA ALA A 30 -7.23 -0.10 -0.68
C ALA A 30 -7.21 -0.82 -2.03
N ALA A 31 -6.33 -0.39 -2.94
CA ALA A 31 -6.20 -1.05 -4.24
C ALA A 31 -5.78 -2.49 -4.07
N PHE A 32 -4.85 -2.75 -3.15
CA PHE A 32 -4.43 -4.12 -2.86
C PHE A 32 -5.61 -4.95 -2.33
N LEU A 33 -6.37 -4.38 -1.39
CA LEU A 33 -7.47 -5.12 -0.78
C LEU A 33 -8.57 -5.47 -1.77
N LEU A 34 -8.78 -4.62 -2.77
CA LEU A 34 -9.75 -4.92 -3.82
C LEU A 34 -9.37 -6.17 -4.61
N MET A 35 -8.09 -6.43 -4.74
CA MET A 35 -7.59 -7.58 -5.50
C MET A 35 -7.18 -8.74 -4.60
N ARG A 36 -7.49 -8.65 -3.32
CA ARG A 36 -6.98 -9.61 -2.33
C ARG A 36 -7.28 -11.06 -2.68
N THR A 37 -8.51 -11.33 -3.07
CA THR A 37 -8.91 -12.71 -3.37
C THR A 37 -8.14 -13.27 -4.56
N GLU A 38 -7.98 -12.45 -5.60
CA GLU A 38 -7.25 -12.89 -6.79
C GLU A 38 -5.76 -13.05 -6.49
N ILE A 39 -5.22 -12.15 -5.66
CA ILE A 39 -3.82 -12.25 -5.27
C ILE A 39 -3.59 -13.54 -4.50
N GLN A 40 -4.48 -13.84 -3.55
CA GLN A 40 -4.35 -15.06 -2.76
C GLN A 40 -4.44 -16.30 -3.64
N ALA A 41 -5.37 -16.30 -4.58
CA ALA A 41 -5.50 -17.42 -5.50
C ALA A 41 -4.23 -17.63 -6.32
N ALA A 42 -3.61 -16.54 -6.77
CA ALA A 42 -2.38 -16.64 -7.55
C ALA A 42 -1.22 -17.16 -6.70
N ILE A 43 -1.16 -16.73 -5.44
CA ILE A 43 -0.16 -17.25 -4.51
C ILE A 43 -0.35 -18.75 -4.32
N ASP A 44 -1.59 -19.16 -4.12
CA ASP A 44 -1.92 -20.56 -3.92
C ASP A 44 -1.58 -21.40 -5.15
N ASP A 45 -1.67 -20.79 -6.32
CA ASP A 45 -1.31 -21.46 -7.57
C ASP A 45 0.20 -21.56 -7.78
N GLY A 46 0.97 -20.92 -6.92
CA GLY A 46 2.43 -21.02 -6.98
C GLY A 46 3.14 -19.92 -7.72
N HIS A 47 2.43 -18.84 -8.08
CA HIS A 47 3.09 -17.73 -8.76
C HIS A 47 3.89 -16.90 -7.77
N SER A 48 5.01 -16.35 -8.24
CA SER A 48 5.83 -15.50 -7.38
C SER A 48 5.16 -14.15 -7.17
N LEU A 49 5.48 -13.52 -6.04
CA LEU A 49 4.94 -12.18 -5.76
C LEU A 49 5.33 -11.19 -6.85
N MET A 50 6.53 -11.32 -7.40
CA MET A 50 6.98 -10.43 -8.47
C MET A 50 6.11 -10.58 -9.71
N SER A 51 5.80 -11.82 -10.09
CA SER A 51 4.94 -12.08 -11.26
C SER A 51 3.54 -11.52 -11.04
N ILE A 52 3.02 -11.69 -9.83
CA ILE A 52 1.68 -11.19 -9.51
C ILE A 52 1.68 -9.66 -9.58
N TRP A 53 2.69 -9.03 -8.99
CA TRP A 53 2.81 -7.57 -9.02
C TRP A 53 2.88 -7.05 -10.44
N GLU A 54 3.72 -7.68 -11.27
CA GLU A 54 3.89 -7.25 -12.65
C GLU A 54 2.57 -7.31 -13.42
N ALA A 55 1.82 -8.39 -13.21
CA ALA A 55 0.54 -8.56 -13.89
C ALA A 55 -0.45 -7.47 -13.46
N LEU A 56 -0.51 -7.19 -12.18
CA LEU A 56 -1.45 -6.20 -11.67
C LEU A 56 -1.11 -4.79 -12.13
N VAL A 57 0.19 -4.48 -12.21
CA VAL A 57 0.63 -3.19 -12.73
C VAL A 57 0.28 -3.08 -14.21
N GLU A 58 0.57 -4.11 -14.96
CA GLU A 58 0.30 -4.13 -16.39
C GLU A 58 -1.18 -3.96 -16.69
N GLU A 59 -2.02 -4.57 -15.85
CA GLU A 59 -3.47 -4.51 -16.02
C GLU A 59 -4.07 -3.23 -15.46
N GLY A 60 -3.26 -2.39 -14.83
CA GLY A 60 -3.73 -1.12 -14.31
C GLY A 60 -4.43 -1.17 -12.97
N HIS A 61 -4.34 -2.30 -12.27
CA HIS A 61 -5.01 -2.43 -10.96
C HIS A 61 -4.26 -1.77 -9.83
N ILE A 62 -2.93 -1.69 -9.93
CA ILE A 62 -2.12 -1.02 -8.92
C ILE A 62 -1.09 -0.15 -9.60
N HIS A 63 -0.64 0.89 -8.87
CA HIS A 63 0.29 1.89 -9.42
C HIS A 63 1.43 2.18 -8.45
N TYR A 64 1.82 1.20 -7.65
CA TYR A 64 2.91 1.39 -6.69
C TYR A 64 3.94 0.29 -6.86
N GLY A 65 5.10 0.48 -6.23
CA GLY A 65 6.24 -0.39 -6.45
C GLY A 65 6.13 -1.74 -5.77
N TYR A 66 7.02 -2.63 -6.18
CA TYR A 66 7.04 -3.99 -5.67
C TYR A 66 7.26 -4.06 -4.16
N GLN A 67 8.09 -3.16 -3.62
CA GLN A 67 8.38 -3.20 -2.19
C GLN A 67 7.11 -3.00 -1.35
N ALA A 68 6.28 -2.06 -1.75
CA ALA A 68 5.02 -1.83 -1.05
C ALA A 68 4.08 -3.02 -1.23
N PHE A 69 4.02 -3.56 -2.45
CA PHE A 69 3.19 -4.72 -2.72
C PHE A 69 3.60 -5.89 -1.82
N ARG A 70 4.89 -6.11 -1.69
CA ARG A 70 5.39 -7.21 -0.88
C ARG A 70 4.98 -7.05 0.59
N ARG A 71 5.02 -5.81 1.09
CA ARG A 71 4.61 -5.58 2.48
C ARG A 71 3.13 -5.90 2.69
N TYR A 72 2.28 -5.52 1.74
CA TYR A 72 0.86 -5.82 1.85
C TYR A 72 0.61 -7.32 1.76
N ALA A 73 1.34 -8.00 0.90
CA ALA A 73 1.20 -9.44 0.76
C ALA A 73 1.65 -10.16 2.03
N ASP A 74 2.72 -9.68 2.65
CA ASP A 74 3.18 -10.24 3.91
C ASP A 74 2.14 -10.07 5.00
N GLU A 75 1.50 -8.91 5.05
CA GLU A 75 0.42 -8.67 6.01
C GLU A 75 -0.74 -9.62 5.80
N LEU A 76 -1.09 -9.84 4.56
CA LEU A 76 -2.18 -10.75 4.22
C LEU A 76 -1.90 -12.15 4.73
N THR A 77 -0.71 -12.64 4.46
CA THR A 77 -0.31 -13.98 4.91
C THR A 77 -0.28 -14.07 6.43
N ARG A 78 0.25 -13.05 7.07
CA ARG A 78 0.34 -13.02 8.53
C ARG A 78 -1.03 -13.03 9.17
N ASN A 79 -1.97 -12.27 8.61
CA ASN A 79 -3.32 -12.23 9.12
C ASN A 79 -4.01 -13.57 9.01
N GLN A 80 -3.74 -14.29 7.95
CA GLN A 80 -4.31 -15.62 7.78
C GLN A 80 -3.78 -16.58 8.84
N ASP A 81 -2.49 -16.48 9.14
CA ASP A 81 -1.90 -17.28 10.19
C ASP A 81 -2.52 -16.99 11.53
N VAL A 82 -2.76 -15.72 11.81
CA VAL A 82 -3.33 -15.30 13.08
C VAL A 82 -4.77 -15.77 13.22
N SER A 83 -5.50 -15.83 12.12
CA SER A 83 -6.91 -16.23 12.18
C SER A 83 -7.11 -17.66 12.57
N ARG A 84 -6.08 -18.45 12.56
CA ARG A 84 -6.20 -19.82 13.03
C ARG A 84 -6.15 -19.87 14.51
#